data_73fa42eac0dca22939b5ae7f3c26afec
#
_entry.id   73fa42eac0dca22939b5ae7f3c26afec
#
_cell.length_a   1.000
_cell.length_b   1.000
_cell.length_c   1.000
_cell.angle_alpha   90.00
_cell.angle_beta   90.00
_cell.angle_gamma   90.00
#
_symmetry.space_group_name_H-M   'P 1'
#
loop_
_entity.id
_entity.type
_entity.pdbx_description
1 polymer ?
#
loop_
_entity_poly.entity_id
_entity_poly.type
_entity_poly.pdbx_seq_one_letter_code
_entity_poly.pdbx_strand_id
1 'polypeptide(L)'
;HLTKNQMEVARDRLQMAAFLQYTLPGSPSLYYGDEALMEGYKDPFNRRTYPWGREDREILSFFRHLGKLRKEREELRLGDISFFAAGDKHLGFTRSFEGKTCRIYVNRSGDPWEVEAGHVLMGKLLDTVAYDQLTLSPRGFCVVEG
;
A
#
# COMPACT_ATOMS: atom_id res chain seq x y z
N HIS A 1 15.98 9.89 19.22
CA HIS A 1 16.15 8.63 18.53
C HIS A 1 14.87 7.82 18.47
N LEU A 2 14.59 7.27 17.32
CA LEU A 2 13.51 6.33 17.19
C LEU A 2 13.99 4.93 17.56
N THR A 3 13.14 4.19 18.26
CA THR A 3 13.43 2.78 18.53
C THR A 3 13.24 2.00 17.24
N LYS A 4 13.74 0.78 17.23
CA LYS A 4 13.58 -0.11 16.08
C LYS A 4 12.09 -0.32 15.76
N ASN A 5 11.28 -0.50 16.80
CA ASN A 5 9.84 -0.69 16.62
C ASN A 5 9.16 0.54 16.04
N GLN A 6 9.55 1.72 16.51
CA GLN A 6 9.01 2.97 15.98
C GLN A 6 9.37 3.16 14.52
N MET A 7 10.57 2.74 14.13
CA MET A 7 11.02 2.83 12.75
C MET A 7 10.23 1.88 11.84
N GLU A 8 9.94 0.69 12.32
CA GLU A 8 9.13 -0.26 11.56
C GLU A 8 7.72 0.27 11.35
N VAL A 9 7.12 0.84 12.39
CA VAL A 9 5.79 1.43 12.28
C VAL A 9 5.79 2.60 11.31
N ALA A 10 6.81 3.44 11.38
CA ALA A 10 6.92 4.59 10.47
C ALA A 10 7.05 4.12 9.02
N ARG A 11 7.84 3.10 8.79
CA ARG A 11 8.01 2.52 7.45
C ARG A 11 6.71 1.93 6.94
N ASP A 12 6.00 1.18 7.78
CA ASP A 12 4.73 0.57 7.39
C ASP A 12 3.70 1.65 7.03
N ARG A 13 3.66 2.73 7.79
CA ARG A 13 2.75 3.83 7.51
C ARG A 13 3.10 4.56 6.23
N LEU A 14 4.39 4.73 5.97
CA LEU A 14 4.85 5.35 4.73
C LEU A 14 4.43 4.50 3.54
N GLN A 15 4.62 3.21 3.63
CA GLN A 15 4.26 2.30 2.55
C GLN A 15 2.76 2.26 2.33
N MET A 16 1.97 2.29 3.39
CA MET A 16 0.52 2.34 3.29
C MET A 16 0.05 3.62 2.61
N ALA A 17 0.62 4.76 3.00
CA ALA A 17 0.27 6.04 2.39
C ALA A 17 0.62 6.04 0.90
N ALA A 18 1.79 5.56 0.56
CA ALA A 18 2.20 5.46 -0.85
C ALA A 18 1.28 4.54 -1.63
N PHE A 19 0.93 3.41 -1.03
CA PHE A 19 0.03 2.45 -1.65
C PHE A 19 -1.32 3.12 -2.00
N LEU A 20 -1.87 3.87 -1.07
CA LEU A 20 -3.13 4.58 -1.32
C LEU A 20 -2.99 5.61 -2.42
N GLN A 21 -1.87 6.32 -2.47
CA GLN A 21 -1.65 7.30 -3.52
C GLN A 21 -1.64 6.69 -4.90
N TYR A 22 -1.10 5.50 -5.03
CA TYR A 22 -1.01 4.82 -6.33
C TYR A 22 -2.26 4.03 -6.69
N THR A 23 -3.16 3.81 -5.75
CA THR A 23 -4.37 3.03 -6.02
C THR A 23 -5.64 3.89 -6.09
N LEU A 24 -5.62 5.07 -5.48
CA LEU A 24 -6.75 5.99 -5.55
C LEU A 24 -6.78 6.70 -6.92
N PRO A 25 -7.97 7.22 -7.31
CA PRO A 25 -8.09 7.91 -8.58
C PRO A 25 -7.24 9.17 -8.61
N GLY A 26 -6.93 9.56 -9.82
CA GLY A 26 -6.17 10.77 -10.02
C GLY A 26 -4.73 10.46 -10.33
N SER A 27 -4.09 11.42 -10.93
CA SER A 27 -2.69 11.34 -11.20
C SER A 27 -1.98 11.27 -9.85
N PRO A 28 -0.97 10.47 -9.73
CA PRO A 28 -0.13 10.55 -8.56
C PRO A 28 0.62 11.87 -8.62
N SER A 29 -0.09 12.85 -8.59
CA SER A 29 0.34 14.20 -8.45
C SER A 29 1.15 14.39 -7.22
N LEU A 30 1.42 13.37 -6.87
CA LEU A 30 2.10 13.14 -5.83
C LEU A 30 3.46 12.76 -5.85
N TYR A 31 3.83 12.84 -6.90
CA TYR A 31 5.09 13.15 -7.16
C TYR A 31 5.68 13.98 -6.03
N TYR A 32 5.00 15.02 -5.66
CA TYR A 32 5.30 15.81 -4.55
C TYR A 32 5.10 15.08 -3.23
N GLY A 33 4.01 14.39 -3.09
CA GLY A 33 3.71 13.63 -1.90
C GLY A 33 4.71 12.50 -1.71
N ASP A 34 5.05 11.82 -2.79
CA ASP A 34 6.01 10.74 -2.75
C ASP A 34 7.39 11.24 -2.34
N GLU A 35 7.82 12.35 -2.91
CA GLU A 35 9.08 12.95 -2.53
C GLU A 35 9.09 13.37 -1.07
N ALA A 36 8.02 14.02 -0.63
CA ALA A 36 7.91 14.47 0.75
C ALA A 36 7.93 13.29 1.71
N LEU A 37 7.25 12.20 1.34
CA LEU A 37 7.25 11.00 2.17
C LEU A 37 8.63 10.36 2.22
N MET A 38 9.30 10.28 1.09
CA MET A 38 10.65 9.73 1.03
C MET A 38 11.61 10.59 1.80
N GLU A 39 11.53 11.88 1.67
CA GLU A 39 12.37 12.79 2.42
C GLU A 39 12.07 12.73 3.91
N GLY A 40 10.78 12.69 4.26
CA GLY A 40 10.37 12.55 5.65
C GLY A 40 10.87 11.26 6.26
N TYR A 41 10.90 10.20 5.47
CA TYR A 41 11.44 8.93 5.92
C TYR A 41 12.96 8.99 6.04
N LYS A 42 13.62 9.52 5.04
CA LYS A 42 15.07 9.59 5.01
C LYS A 42 15.65 10.65 5.92
N ASP A 43 14.99 11.77 6.00
CA ASP A 43 15.54 12.93 6.65
C ASP A 43 15.93 12.73 8.12
N PRO A 44 15.09 12.14 8.96
CA PRO A 44 15.54 11.86 10.33
C PRO A 44 16.54 10.71 10.39
N PHE A 45 16.57 9.85 9.40
CA PHE A 45 17.35 8.63 9.45
C PHE A 45 18.62 8.70 8.62
N ASN A 46 18.51 9.26 7.45
CA ASN A 46 19.61 9.30 6.51
C ASN A 46 20.83 10.05 7.00
N ARG A 47 20.62 10.96 7.88
CA ARG A 47 21.69 11.75 8.45
C ARG A 47 22.37 11.08 9.61
N ARG A 48 21.92 9.91 9.94
CA ARG A 48 22.43 9.18 11.08
C ARG A 48 23.32 8.08 10.59
N THR A 49 23.94 7.41 11.51
CA THR A 49 24.76 6.27 11.21
C THR A 49 23.91 5.01 11.01
N TYR A 50 22.62 5.17 10.81
CA TYR A 50 21.75 4.04 10.60
C TYR A 50 22.05 3.40 9.23
N PRO A 51 22.17 2.08 9.19
CA PRO A 51 22.55 1.39 7.94
C PRO A 51 21.36 1.30 6.99
N TRP A 52 21.15 2.33 6.22
CA TRP A 52 20.01 2.44 5.32
C TRP A 52 20.07 1.62 4.05
N GLY A 53 21.21 1.04 3.77
CA GLY A 53 21.42 0.37 2.50
C GLY A 53 20.29 -0.55 2.10
N ARG A 54 19.92 -1.45 2.98
CA ARG A 54 18.89 -2.46 2.70
C ARG A 54 17.48 -1.89 2.75
N GLU A 55 17.14 -1.19 3.83
CA GLU A 55 15.81 -0.63 4.00
C GLU A 55 15.49 0.38 2.93
N ASP A 56 16.47 1.20 2.56
CA ASP A 56 16.28 2.20 1.54
C ASP A 56 16.01 1.53 0.19
N ARG A 57 16.70 0.45 -0.11
CA ARG A 57 16.47 -0.29 -1.34
C ARG A 57 15.09 -0.96 -1.34
N GLU A 58 14.64 -1.43 -0.19
CA GLU A 58 13.31 -2.02 -0.08
C GLU A 58 12.24 -0.98 -0.35
N ILE A 59 12.39 0.22 0.19
CA ILE A 59 11.46 1.32 -0.04
C ILE A 59 11.45 1.70 -1.52
N LEU A 60 12.61 1.84 -2.13
CA LEU A 60 12.69 2.18 -3.55
C LEU A 60 12.07 1.08 -4.42
N SER A 61 12.32 -0.17 -4.08
CA SER A 61 11.73 -1.29 -4.78
C SER A 61 10.20 -1.27 -4.66
N PHE A 62 9.71 -0.96 -3.49
CA PHE A 62 8.28 -0.86 -3.24
C PHE A 62 7.64 0.22 -4.12
N PHE A 63 8.26 1.39 -4.20
CA PHE A 63 7.74 2.47 -5.06
C PHE A 63 7.78 2.09 -6.54
N ARG A 64 8.81 1.37 -6.96
CA ARG A 64 8.89 0.88 -8.34
C ARG A 64 7.76 -0.09 -8.65
N HIS A 65 7.46 -0.98 -7.73
CA HIS A 65 6.37 -1.93 -7.90
C HIS A 65 5.02 -1.23 -8.00
N LEU A 66 4.82 -0.21 -7.17
CA LEU A 66 3.59 0.58 -7.22
C LEU A 66 3.46 1.29 -8.56
N GLY A 67 4.53 1.91 -9.02
CA GLY A 67 4.53 2.61 -10.30
C GLY A 67 4.26 1.67 -11.45
N LYS A 68 4.88 0.49 -11.43
CA LYS A 68 4.68 -0.53 -12.46
C LYS A 68 3.24 -1.03 -12.45
N LEU A 69 2.71 -1.32 -11.28
CA LEU A 69 1.34 -1.78 -11.13
C LEU A 69 0.37 -0.75 -11.73
N ARG A 70 0.52 0.52 -11.36
CA ARG A 70 -0.35 1.56 -11.87
C ARG A 70 -0.22 1.72 -13.39
N LYS A 71 0.99 1.58 -13.91
CA LYS A 71 1.23 1.67 -15.34
C LYS A 71 0.57 0.53 -16.11
N GLU A 72 0.61 -0.67 -15.54
CA GLU A 72 0.08 -1.86 -16.20
C GLU A 72 -1.42 -2.02 -16.06
N ARG A 73 -2.02 -1.38 -15.07
CA ARG A 73 -3.45 -1.53 -14.79
C ARG A 73 -4.20 -0.24 -15.07
N GLU A 74 -4.89 -0.22 -16.19
CA GLU A 74 -5.67 0.95 -16.59
C GLU A 74 -6.74 1.31 -15.58
N GLU A 75 -7.33 0.31 -14.93
CA GLU A 75 -8.37 0.57 -13.93
C GLU A 75 -7.84 1.40 -12.75
N LEU A 76 -6.56 1.32 -12.45
CA LEU A 76 -5.98 2.15 -11.40
C LEU A 76 -5.71 3.58 -11.86
N ARG A 77 -5.52 3.79 -13.15
CA ARG A 77 -5.28 5.13 -13.68
C ARG A 77 -6.55 5.83 -14.10
N LEU A 78 -7.45 5.10 -14.74
CA LEU A 78 -8.61 5.66 -15.44
C LEU A 78 -9.94 5.22 -14.86
N GLY A 79 -9.92 4.27 -13.95
CA GLY A 79 -11.15 3.63 -13.51
C GLY A 79 -11.97 4.42 -12.52
N ASP A 80 -13.23 4.04 -12.42
CA ASP A 80 -14.13 4.55 -11.42
C ASP A 80 -13.78 3.93 -10.07
N ILE A 81 -14.18 4.56 -9.00
CA ILE A 81 -13.96 4.05 -7.65
C ILE A 81 -15.30 3.81 -6.97
N SER A 82 -15.37 2.71 -6.24
CA SER A 82 -16.53 2.42 -5.43
C SER A 82 -16.06 1.84 -4.10
N PHE A 83 -16.47 2.44 -2.99
CA PHE A 83 -16.05 1.99 -1.68
C PHE A 83 -17.02 0.97 -1.13
N PHE A 84 -16.50 -0.15 -0.62
CA PHE A 84 -17.30 -1.14 0.08
C PHE A 84 -16.96 -1.19 1.57
N ALA A 85 -15.88 -0.55 1.97
CA ALA A 85 -15.53 -0.36 3.37
C ALA A 85 -14.83 1.00 3.49
N ALA A 86 -15.40 1.90 4.25
CA ALA A 86 -14.87 3.26 4.39
C ALA A 86 -14.94 3.70 5.84
N GLY A 87 -14.30 2.95 6.71
CA GLY A 87 -14.25 3.26 8.12
C GLY A 87 -12.84 3.61 8.58
N ASP A 88 -12.75 3.94 9.84
CA ASP A 88 -11.45 4.29 10.44
C ASP A 88 -10.51 3.10 10.48
N LYS A 89 -11.06 1.90 10.57
CA LYS A 89 -10.27 0.69 10.72
C LYS A 89 -10.02 -0.04 9.42
N HIS A 90 -11.00 -0.08 8.55
CA HIS A 90 -10.92 -0.81 7.30
C HIS A 90 -11.24 0.09 6.13
N LEU A 91 -10.40 0.05 5.12
CA LEU A 91 -10.65 0.76 3.89
C LEU A 91 -10.65 -0.26 2.76
N GLY A 92 -11.73 -0.29 1.99
CA GLY A 92 -11.84 -1.18 0.85
C GLY A 92 -12.57 -0.51 -0.29
N PHE A 93 -12.04 -0.65 -1.48
CA PHE A 93 -12.68 -0.07 -2.65
C PHE A 93 -12.31 -0.85 -3.91
N THR A 94 -13.14 -0.68 -4.93
CA THR A 94 -12.86 -1.23 -6.25
C THR A 94 -12.49 -0.10 -7.20
N ARG A 95 -11.64 -0.46 -8.16
CA ARG A 95 -11.32 0.39 -9.29
C ARG A 95 -11.70 -0.39 -10.55
N SER A 96 -12.54 0.19 -11.39
CA SER A 96 -13.06 -0.52 -12.57
C SER A 96 -12.94 0.34 -13.81
N PHE A 97 -12.50 -0.27 -14.91
CA PHE A 97 -12.38 0.40 -16.19
C PHE A 97 -12.53 -0.61 -17.33
N GLU A 98 -13.53 -0.40 -18.16
CA GLU A 98 -13.76 -1.25 -19.35
C GLU A 98 -13.77 -2.74 -19.04
N GLY A 99 -14.50 -3.12 -18.01
CA GLY A 99 -14.65 -4.52 -17.64
C GLY A 99 -13.54 -5.10 -16.77
N LYS A 100 -12.50 -4.34 -16.52
CA LYS A 100 -11.42 -4.76 -15.64
C LYS A 100 -11.63 -4.15 -14.26
N THR A 101 -11.43 -4.95 -13.24
CA THR A 101 -11.65 -4.52 -11.86
C THR A 101 -10.52 -4.97 -10.95
N CYS A 102 -10.12 -4.09 -10.06
CA CYS A 102 -9.23 -4.42 -8.95
C CYS A 102 -9.95 -4.09 -7.65
N ARG A 103 -9.73 -4.93 -6.65
CA ARG A 103 -10.21 -4.68 -5.28
C ARG A 103 -9.00 -4.31 -4.43
N ILE A 104 -9.13 -3.24 -3.67
CA ILE A 104 -8.04 -2.74 -2.85
C ILE A 104 -8.50 -2.79 -1.39
N TYR A 105 -7.66 -3.34 -0.53
CA TYR A 105 -7.94 -3.47 0.89
C TYR A 105 -6.79 -2.87 1.70
N VAL A 106 -7.13 -2.09 2.71
CA VAL A 106 -6.15 -1.53 3.65
C VAL A 106 -6.66 -1.72 5.07
N ASN A 107 -5.87 -2.39 5.88
CA ASN A 107 -6.22 -2.63 7.28
C ASN A 107 -5.53 -1.61 8.18
N ARG A 108 -6.30 -0.68 8.68
CA ARG A 108 -5.81 0.38 9.58
C ARG A 108 -6.13 0.09 11.04
N SER A 109 -6.65 -1.10 11.32
CA SER A 109 -7.00 -1.49 12.69
C SER A 109 -5.81 -2.17 13.38
N GLY A 110 -5.97 -2.41 14.66
CA GLY A 110 -5.00 -3.19 15.43
C GLY A 110 -5.26 -4.68 15.40
N ASP A 111 -6.25 -5.13 14.64
CA ASP A 111 -6.64 -6.53 14.57
C ASP A 111 -6.55 -7.07 13.16
N PRO A 112 -6.38 -8.38 12.98
CA PRO A 112 -6.41 -8.98 11.64
C PRO A 112 -7.76 -8.76 10.97
N TRP A 113 -7.75 -8.59 9.65
CA TRP A 113 -8.95 -8.41 8.85
C TRP A 113 -9.00 -9.47 7.75
N GLU A 114 -10.03 -10.29 7.78
CA GLU A 114 -10.21 -11.32 6.75
C GLU A 114 -11.00 -10.75 5.59
N VAL A 115 -10.47 -10.93 4.40
CA VAL A 115 -11.10 -10.41 3.19
C VAL A 115 -11.19 -11.52 2.13
N GLU A 116 -12.02 -11.28 1.12
CA GLU A 116 -12.19 -12.25 0.05
C GLU A 116 -10.90 -12.41 -0.75
N ALA A 117 -10.51 -13.64 -0.98
CA ALA A 117 -9.29 -13.94 -1.72
C ALA A 117 -9.47 -13.75 -3.22
N GLY A 118 -8.38 -13.82 -3.93
CA GLY A 118 -8.32 -13.71 -5.36
C GLY A 118 -6.86 -13.67 -5.76
N HIS A 119 -6.60 -13.30 -7.00
CA HIS A 119 -5.23 -13.17 -7.45
C HIS A 119 -4.63 -11.87 -6.93
N VAL A 120 -3.70 -11.99 -5.99
CA VAL A 120 -3.06 -10.84 -5.39
C VAL A 120 -2.01 -10.28 -6.34
N LEU A 121 -2.20 -9.04 -6.74
CA LEU A 121 -1.26 -8.35 -7.63
C LEU A 121 -0.11 -7.72 -6.85
N MET A 122 -0.41 -7.28 -5.65
CA MET A 122 0.56 -6.68 -4.75
C MET A 122 -0.01 -6.70 -3.34
N GLY A 123 0.84 -6.89 -2.36
CA GLY A 123 0.39 -6.86 -0.98
C GLY A 123 1.52 -6.84 0.00
N LYS A 124 1.19 -6.50 1.23
CA LYS A 124 2.11 -6.48 2.34
C LYS A 124 1.37 -6.87 3.62
N LEU A 125 2.04 -7.63 4.47
CA LEU A 125 1.49 -8.07 5.76
C LEU A 125 0.16 -8.79 5.58
N LEU A 126 0.15 -9.76 4.68
CA LEU A 126 -1.04 -10.57 4.43
C LEU A 126 -0.67 -12.06 4.40
N ASP A 127 -1.64 -12.88 4.76
CA ASP A 127 -1.49 -14.33 4.74
C ASP A 127 -2.72 -14.95 4.06
N THR A 128 -2.51 -16.07 3.39
CA THR A 128 -3.60 -16.84 2.82
C THR A 128 -3.96 -17.94 3.83
N VAL A 129 -5.17 -17.84 4.38
CA VAL A 129 -5.60 -18.80 5.39
C VAL A 129 -6.37 -19.95 4.77
N ALA A 130 -7.15 -19.68 3.75
CA ALA A 130 -7.96 -20.67 3.05
C ALA A 130 -8.11 -20.25 1.60
N TYR A 131 -8.75 -21.11 0.81
CA TYR A 131 -8.90 -20.86 -0.63
C TYR A 131 -9.57 -19.54 -0.99
N ASP A 132 -10.50 -19.10 -0.17
CA ASP A 132 -11.32 -17.95 -0.46
C ASP A 132 -11.10 -16.78 0.49
N GLN A 133 -10.12 -16.86 1.36
CA GLN A 133 -9.86 -15.81 2.32
C GLN A 133 -8.39 -15.43 2.42
N LEU A 134 -8.19 -14.13 2.52
CA LEU A 134 -6.90 -13.54 2.83
C LEU A 134 -7.03 -12.86 4.18
N THR A 135 -5.99 -12.91 4.97
CA THR A 135 -5.96 -12.20 6.24
C THR A 135 -4.93 -11.09 6.16
N LEU A 136 -5.38 -9.86 6.38
CA LEU A 136 -4.48 -8.72 6.46
C LEU A 136 -4.17 -8.44 7.92
N SER A 137 -2.89 -8.49 8.25
CA SER A 137 -2.43 -8.10 9.57
C SER A 137 -2.60 -6.58 9.74
N PRO A 138 -2.50 -6.06 10.96
CA PRO A 138 -2.51 -4.61 11.16
C PRO A 138 -1.49 -3.93 10.25
N ARG A 139 -1.88 -2.84 9.62
CA ARG A 139 -1.11 -2.08 8.63
C ARG A 139 -0.89 -2.83 7.32
N GLY A 140 -1.57 -3.95 7.12
CA GLY A 140 -1.49 -4.69 5.88
C GLY A 140 -2.40 -4.12 4.80
N PHE A 141 -2.03 -4.36 3.56
CA PHE A 141 -2.82 -3.91 2.41
C PHE A 141 -2.57 -4.82 1.21
N CYS A 142 -3.48 -4.81 0.27
CA CYS A 142 -3.28 -5.57 -0.97
C CYS A 142 -4.17 -5.08 -2.10
N VAL A 143 -3.75 -5.40 -3.32
CA VAL A 143 -4.56 -5.24 -4.52
C VAL A 143 -4.86 -6.64 -5.04
N VAL A 144 -6.13 -6.92 -5.25
CA VAL A 144 -6.58 -8.21 -5.75
C VAL A 144 -7.29 -8.00 -7.07
N GLU A 145 -6.89 -8.79 -8.07
CA GLU A 145 -7.54 -8.76 -9.37
C GLU A 145 -8.90 -9.44 -9.26
N GLY A 146 -9.88 -8.81 -9.75
CA GLY A 146 -11.18 -9.40 -9.62
C GLY A 146 -12.29 -8.71 -10.33
#